data_612217f802db034f4c8877bdd3a2e088
#
_entry.id   612217f802db034f4c8877bdd3a2e088
#
_cell.length_a   1.000
_cell.length_b   1.000
_cell.length_c   1.000
_cell.angle_alpha   90.00
_cell.angle_beta   90.00
_cell.angle_gamma   90.00
#
_symmetry.space_group_name_H-M   'P 1'
#
loop_
_entity.id
_entity.type
_entity.pdbx_description
1 polymer ?
#
loop_
_entity_poly.entity_id
_entity_poly.type
_entity_poly.pdbx_seq_one_letter_code
_entity_poly.pdbx_strand_id
1 'polypeptide(L)'
;MITRLLSGSIKSKGLSYKLLDELNEELLEDVDIFVETGVYSMIPANILSKPRICSLGFHETPLPEGKGWAPIRWTLENNKKHLVVSLYQLSEKLDDGGIVYQVNVPISKGDHYPVLETKRQKGIQECFSLFLDELQSGVLVIRPQTGEECFSDRRFKHSSELDATKTLKELWDEIRVCDLERYPPYFVLDDIKVVLNYKVIKLGDI
;
A
#
# COMPACT_ATOMS: atom_id res chain seq x y z
N MET A 1 -11.49 -6.07 -1.48
CA MET A 1 -12.12 -4.73 -1.56
C MET A 1 -11.47 -3.86 -2.65
N ILE A 2 -10.14 -3.74 -2.71
CA ILE A 2 -9.41 -2.99 -3.77
C ILE A 2 -9.79 -3.47 -5.16
N THR A 3 -9.75 -4.76 -5.42
CA THR A 3 -10.08 -5.37 -6.72
C THR A 3 -11.45 -4.92 -7.27
N ARG A 4 -12.46 -4.75 -6.40
CA ARG A 4 -13.77 -4.21 -6.81
C ARG A 4 -13.71 -2.75 -7.23
N LEU A 5 -12.91 -1.92 -6.55
CA LEU A 5 -12.73 -0.51 -6.89
C LEU A 5 -12.06 -0.37 -8.25
N LEU A 6 -10.99 -1.11 -8.48
CA LEU A 6 -10.28 -1.11 -9.77
C LEU A 6 -11.15 -1.62 -10.91
N SER A 7 -11.93 -2.70 -10.70
CA SER A 7 -12.87 -3.23 -11.67
C SER A 7 -13.92 -2.20 -12.09
N GLY A 8 -14.41 -1.40 -11.14
CA GLY A 8 -15.32 -0.27 -11.41
C GLY A 8 -14.70 0.77 -12.33
N SER A 9 -13.46 1.17 -12.04
CA SER A 9 -12.71 2.14 -12.87
C SER A 9 -12.48 1.61 -14.29
N ILE A 10 -12.11 0.33 -14.44
CA ILE A 10 -11.90 -0.29 -15.77
C ILE A 10 -13.20 -0.29 -16.58
N LYS A 11 -14.31 -0.73 -15.98
CA LYS A 11 -15.63 -0.76 -16.64
C LYS A 11 -16.09 0.62 -17.07
N SER A 12 -15.90 1.64 -16.24
CA SER A 12 -16.30 3.01 -16.56
C SER A 12 -15.56 3.59 -17.77
N LYS A 13 -14.41 3.03 -18.12
CA LYS A 13 -13.59 3.37 -19.29
C LYS A 13 -13.85 2.50 -20.51
N GLY A 14 -14.83 1.57 -20.44
CA GLY A 14 -15.12 0.65 -21.54
C GLY A 14 -14.06 -0.41 -21.80
N LEU A 15 -13.15 -0.62 -20.85
CA LEU A 15 -12.10 -1.63 -20.93
C LEU A 15 -12.58 -2.98 -20.39
N SER A 16 -12.04 -4.06 -20.94
CA SER A 16 -12.27 -5.42 -20.43
C SER A 16 -11.24 -5.77 -19.35
N TYR A 17 -11.61 -6.67 -18.43
CA TYR A 17 -10.71 -7.20 -17.44
C TYR A 17 -11.05 -8.63 -17.07
N LYS A 18 -10.07 -9.32 -16.53
CA LYS A 18 -10.16 -10.67 -15.98
C LYS A 18 -9.57 -10.63 -14.56
N LEU A 19 -10.24 -11.26 -13.61
CA LEU A 19 -9.72 -11.45 -12.26
C LEU A 19 -9.05 -12.81 -12.18
N LEU A 20 -7.88 -12.84 -11.55
CA LEU A 20 -7.10 -14.06 -11.37
C LEU A 20 -6.90 -14.29 -9.87
N ASP A 21 -7.29 -15.47 -9.38
CA ASP A 21 -7.05 -15.93 -8.01
C ASP A 21 -5.72 -16.68 -7.92
N GLU A 22 -5.25 -17.24 -9.05
CA GLU A 22 -3.96 -17.89 -9.18
C GLU A 22 -3.19 -17.26 -10.34
N LEU A 23 -1.86 -17.29 -10.24
CA LEU A 23 -0.98 -16.69 -11.21
C LEU A 23 -0.17 -17.77 -11.94
N ASN A 24 -0.43 -17.92 -13.24
CA ASN A 24 0.36 -18.75 -14.15
C ASN A 24 0.49 -18.09 -15.53
N GLU A 25 1.41 -18.57 -16.36
CA GLU A 25 1.71 -17.99 -17.66
C GLU A 25 0.52 -18.03 -18.64
N GLU A 26 -0.22 -19.14 -18.67
CA GLU A 26 -1.33 -19.35 -19.60
C GLU A 26 -2.47 -18.36 -19.35
N LEU A 27 -2.68 -17.97 -18.08
CA LEU A 27 -3.71 -17.01 -17.72
C LEU A 27 -3.39 -15.58 -18.16
N LEU A 28 -2.11 -15.29 -18.48
CA LEU A 28 -1.63 -13.99 -18.96
C LEU A 28 -1.47 -13.90 -20.48
N GLU A 29 -1.73 -14.99 -21.20
CA GLU A 29 -1.84 -14.93 -22.66
C GLU A 29 -2.97 -13.97 -23.06
N ASP A 30 -2.72 -13.13 -24.06
CA ASP A 30 -3.63 -12.08 -24.53
C ASP A 30 -3.99 -10.97 -23.52
N VAL A 31 -3.24 -10.86 -22.42
CA VAL A 31 -3.36 -9.76 -21.48
C VAL A 31 -2.46 -8.60 -21.91
N ASP A 32 -3.00 -7.40 -21.99
CA ASP A 32 -2.23 -6.21 -22.30
C ASP A 32 -1.47 -5.70 -21.07
N ILE A 33 -2.15 -5.65 -19.93
CA ILE A 33 -1.60 -5.13 -18.68
C ILE A 33 -1.99 -6.07 -17.54
N PHE A 34 -0.99 -6.51 -16.78
CA PHE A 34 -1.19 -7.20 -15.51
C PHE A 34 -1.07 -6.19 -14.38
N VAL A 35 -2.02 -6.21 -13.43
CA VAL A 35 -1.98 -5.35 -12.23
C VAL A 35 -2.08 -6.22 -10.98
N GLU A 36 -1.03 -6.19 -10.18
CA GLU A 36 -0.95 -6.86 -8.89
C GLU A 36 -1.64 -6.02 -7.81
N THR A 37 -2.45 -6.66 -6.94
CA THR A 37 -3.25 -5.98 -5.91
C THR A 37 -3.16 -6.63 -4.53
N GLY A 38 -2.06 -7.28 -4.19
CA GLY A 38 -1.85 -7.87 -2.86
C GLY A 38 -1.11 -9.21 -2.85
N VAL A 39 -0.24 -9.44 -3.81
CA VAL A 39 0.71 -10.58 -3.78
C VAL A 39 1.87 -10.24 -2.85
N TYR A 40 2.16 -11.13 -1.92
CA TYR A 40 3.22 -10.96 -0.92
C TYR A 40 4.50 -11.74 -1.23
N SER A 41 4.63 -12.21 -2.47
CA SER A 41 5.80 -12.94 -2.96
C SER A 41 6.35 -12.30 -4.23
N MET A 42 7.63 -12.49 -4.47
CA MET A 42 8.25 -12.06 -5.72
C MET A 42 7.59 -12.79 -6.89
N ILE A 43 7.26 -12.06 -7.93
CA ILE A 43 6.66 -12.61 -9.16
C ILE A 43 7.79 -12.93 -10.13
N PRO A 44 7.88 -14.16 -10.64
CA PRO A 44 8.96 -14.56 -11.55
C PRO A 44 8.98 -13.78 -12.86
N ALA A 45 10.16 -13.60 -13.45
CA ALA A 45 10.37 -12.85 -14.70
C ALA A 45 9.53 -13.35 -15.87
N ASN A 46 9.37 -14.66 -16.01
CA ASN A 46 8.55 -15.27 -17.04
C ASN A 46 7.06 -14.89 -16.94
N ILE A 47 6.55 -14.62 -15.75
CA ILE A 47 5.21 -14.09 -15.50
C ILE A 47 5.17 -12.59 -15.83
N LEU A 48 6.13 -11.82 -15.32
CA LEU A 48 6.17 -10.36 -15.50
C LEU A 48 6.30 -9.95 -16.96
N SER A 49 6.91 -10.77 -17.80
CA SER A 49 7.14 -10.51 -19.22
C SER A 49 5.99 -10.94 -20.15
N LYS A 50 4.97 -11.63 -19.64
CA LYS A 50 3.85 -12.12 -20.45
C LYS A 50 2.90 -11.03 -20.95
N PRO A 51 2.49 -10.04 -20.14
CA PRO A 51 1.60 -8.98 -20.61
C PRO A 51 2.26 -8.18 -21.76
N ARG A 52 1.46 -7.86 -22.76
CA ARG A 52 1.95 -7.22 -24.00
C ARG A 52 2.52 -5.81 -23.79
N ILE A 53 2.02 -5.09 -22.76
CA ILE A 53 2.43 -3.71 -22.49
C ILE A 53 3.27 -3.64 -21.21
N CYS A 54 2.72 -4.03 -20.05
CA CYS A 54 3.46 -3.98 -18.79
C CYS A 54 2.78 -4.80 -17.68
N SER A 55 3.56 -5.05 -16.64
CA SER A 55 3.12 -5.58 -15.35
C SER A 55 3.29 -4.50 -14.29
N LEU A 56 2.23 -4.16 -13.53
CA LEU A 56 2.18 -3.07 -12.59
C LEU A 56 1.83 -3.54 -11.19
N GLY A 57 2.32 -2.81 -10.19
CA GLY A 57 1.98 -3.00 -8.78
C GLY A 57 1.76 -1.66 -8.08
N PHE A 58 1.17 -1.74 -6.88
CA PHE A 58 1.01 -0.58 -6.00
C PHE A 58 1.90 -0.71 -4.78
N HIS A 59 2.51 0.41 -4.41
CA HIS A 59 3.23 0.55 -3.15
C HIS A 59 2.89 1.90 -2.51
N GLU A 60 2.70 1.92 -1.18
CA GLU A 60 2.15 3.10 -0.53
C GLU A 60 3.22 3.94 0.18
N THR A 61 4.36 4.13 -0.51
CA THR A 61 5.44 5.06 -0.12
C THR A 61 5.93 5.84 -1.34
N PRO A 62 6.67 6.94 -1.14
CA PRO A 62 7.27 7.71 -2.23
C PRO A 62 8.52 6.99 -2.78
N LEU A 63 8.34 5.87 -3.50
CA LEU A 63 9.46 5.12 -4.06
C LEU A 63 10.51 6.04 -4.71
N PRO A 64 11.81 5.80 -4.44
CA PRO A 64 12.44 4.63 -3.83
C PRO A 64 12.50 4.62 -2.29
N GLU A 65 11.96 5.61 -1.60
CA GLU A 65 11.89 5.57 -0.13
C GLU A 65 10.87 4.55 0.36
N GLY A 66 11.20 3.81 1.43
CA GLY A 66 10.27 2.92 2.12
C GLY A 66 9.85 1.68 1.34
N LYS A 67 10.70 1.15 0.47
CA LYS A 67 10.51 -0.16 -0.17
C LYS A 67 10.27 -1.26 0.86
N GLY A 68 9.56 -2.31 0.50
CA GLY A 68 9.35 -3.48 1.34
C GLY A 68 8.04 -3.50 2.09
N TRP A 69 8.06 -3.66 3.41
CA TRP A 69 6.88 -4.03 4.19
C TRP A 69 6.27 -2.88 4.98
N ALA A 70 4.96 -3.01 5.28
CA ALA A 70 4.21 -2.12 6.17
C ALA A 70 4.35 -0.62 5.83
N PRO A 71 4.07 -0.20 4.58
CA PRO A 71 4.31 1.16 4.08
C PRO A 71 3.59 2.25 4.89
N ILE A 72 2.38 2.01 5.38
CA ILE A 72 1.65 2.97 6.24
C ILE A 72 2.42 3.20 7.55
N ARG A 73 2.94 2.13 8.17
CA ARG A 73 3.75 2.25 9.39
C ARG A 73 5.02 3.04 9.13
N TRP A 74 5.75 2.69 8.06
CA TRP A 74 6.94 3.42 7.65
C TRP A 74 6.66 4.93 7.49
N THR A 75 5.56 5.27 6.84
CA THR A 75 5.10 6.66 6.66
C THR A 75 4.94 7.39 7.98
N LEU A 76 4.31 6.76 9.00
CA LEU A 76 4.10 7.36 10.31
C LEU A 76 5.38 7.46 11.14
N GLU A 77 6.19 6.41 11.17
CA GLU A 77 7.47 6.38 11.89
C GLU A 77 8.46 7.41 11.35
N ASN A 78 8.40 7.70 10.05
CA ASN A 78 9.20 8.75 9.41
C ASN A 78 8.52 10.15 9.42
N ASN A 79 7.47 10.33 10.25
CA ASN A 79 6.77 11.61 10.42
C ASN A 79 6.32 12.26 9.10
N LYS A 80 6.05 11.46 8.07
CA LYS A 80 5.54 11.95 6.79
C LYS A 80 4.10 12.46 6.97
N LYS A 81 3.73 13.51 6.24
CA LYS A 81 2.38 14.12 6.29
C LYS A 81 1.42 13.56 5.26
N HIS A 82 1.91 12.76 4.36
CA HIS A 82 1.16 12.14 3.28
C HIS A 82 1.51 10.66 3.20
N LEU A 83 0.51 9.84 2.95
CA LEU A 83 0.69 8.54 2.38
C LEU A 83 0.83 8.73 0.87
N VAL A 84 1.91 8.27 0.28
CA VAL A 84 2.14 8.38 -1.17
C VAL A 84 1.81 7.04 -1.79
N VAL A 85 0.82 7.00 -2.66
CA VAL A 85 0.51 5.80 -3.44
C VAL A 85 1.28 5.85 -4.74
N SER A 86 2.18 4.91 -4.92
CA SER A 86 2.98 4.72 -6.14
C SER A 86 2.41 3.56 -6.96
N LEU A 87 2.01 3.82 -8.20
CA LEU A 87 1.81 2.81 -9.23
C LEU A 87 3.12 2.68 -9.99
N TYR A 88 3.70 1.50 -10.00
CA TYR A 88 5.03 1.28 -10.55
C TYR A 88 5.09 -0.01 -11.38
N GLN A 89 6.04 -0.10 -12.28
CA GLN A 89 6.29 -1.30 -13.07
C GLN A 89 6.92 -2.38 -12.18
N LEU A 90 6.35 -3.56 -12.18
CA LEU A 90 6.93 -4.71 -11.48
C LEU A 90 8.22 -5.17 -12.13
N SER A 91 9.18 -5.58 -11.31
CA SER A 91 10.47 -6.10 -11.71
C SER A 91 10.86 -7.31 -10.85
N GLU A 92 11.97 -7.97 -11.18
CA GLU A 92 12.52 -9.06 -10.37
C GLU A 92 13.12 -8.60 -9.04
N LYS A 93 13.26 -7.29 -8.84
CA LYS A 93 13.70 -6.70 -7.59
C LYS A 93 12.53 -6.09 -6.85
N LEU A 94 12.57 -6.17 -5.52
CA LEU A 94 11.52 -5.65 -4.66
C LEU A 94 11.34 -4.13 -4.85
N ASP A 95 10.14 -3.73 -5.26
CA ASP A 95 9.70 -2.34 -5.40
C ASP A 95 10.68 -1.43 -6.21
N ASP A 96 11.35 -1.99 -7.22
CA ASP A 96 12.48 -1.33 -7.92
C ASP A 96 12.16 -0.88 -9.36
N GLY A 97 11.00 -1.21 -9.88
CA GLY A 97 10.61 -0.81 -11.24
C GLY A 97 10.24 0.68 -11.37
N GLY A 98 10.19 1.15 -12.60
CA GLY A 98 9.91 2.55 -12.89
C GLY A 98 8.52 3.01 -12.43
N ILE A 99 8.42 4.27 -12.05
CA ILE A 99 7.18 4.90 -11.58
C ILE A 99 6.29 5.28 -12.77
N VAL A 100 5.04 4.87 -12.71
CA VAL A 100 3.98 5.28 -13.65
C VAL A 100 3.28 6.52 -13.09
N TYR A 101 2.74 6.42 -11.86
CA TYR A 101 2.07 7.51 -11.15
C TYR A 101 2.39 7.52 -9.67
N GLN A 102 2.33 8.72 -9.08
CA GLN A 102 2.32 8.89 -7.63
C GLN A 102 1.24 9.88 -7.21
N VAL A 103 0.45 9.51 -6.22
CA VAL A 103 -0.62 10.34 -5.65
C VAL A 103 -0.36 10.56 -4.17
N ASN A 104 -0.46 11.81 -3.73
CA ASN A 104 -0.29 12.21 -2.33
C ASN A 104 -1.64 12.20 -1.60
N VAL A 105 -1.78 11.36 -0.60
CA VAL A 105 -2.97 11.26 0.24
C VAL A 105 -2.68 11.87 1.62
N PRO A 106 -3.26 13.02 1.98
CA PRO A 106 -2.95 13.68 3.24
C PRO A 106 -3.42 12.86 4.43
N ILE A 107 -2.57 12.77 5.46
CA ILE A 107 -2.87 12.11 6.73
C ILE A 107 -2.84 13.10 7.88
N SER A 108 -3.67 12.87 8.88
CA SER A 108 -3.77 13.69 10.09
C SER A 108 -3.47 12.86 11.35
N LYS A 109 -3.21 13.53 12.48
CA LYS A 109 -2.92 12.87 13.75
C LYS A 109 -4.09 12.03 14.30
N GLY A 110 -5.32 12.33 13.89
CA GLY A 110 -6.51 11.57 14.27
C GLY A 110 -6.78 10.35 13.37
N ASP A 111 -6.07 10.20 12.25
CA ASP A 111 -6.27 9.05 11.38
C ASP A 111 -5.68 7.80 12.04
N HIS A 112 -6.49 6.82 12.27
CA HIS A 112 -6.15 5.50 12.82
C HIS A 112 -6.37 4.41 11.76
N TYR A 113 -5.98 3.18 12.05
CA TYR A 113 -5.85 2.11 11.05
C TYR A 113 -7.03 2.01 10.05
N PRO A 114 -8.33 1.93 10.44
CA PRO A 114 -9.43 1.87 9.49
C PRO A 114 -9.54 3.10 8.58
N VAL A 115 -9.21 4.30 9.11
CA VAL A 115 -9.22 5.55 8.33
C VAL A 115 -8.04 5.58 7.36
N LEU A 116 -6.85 5.17 7.80
CA LEU A 116 -5.65 5.07 6.97
C LEU A 116 -5.84 4.07 5.83
N GLU A 117 -6.44 2.91 6.11
CA GLU A 117 -6.80 1.92 5.10
C GLU A 117 -7.81 2.47 4.07
N THR A 118 -8.81 3.22 4.53
CA THR A 118 -9.76 3.87 3.64
C THR A 118 -9.08 4.91 2.74
N LYS A 119 -8.17 5.70 3.29
CA LYS A 119 -7.37 6.67 2.55
C LYS A 119 -6.44 6.00 1.54
N ARG A 120 -5.77 4.93 1.93
CA ARG A 120 -4.94 4.09 1.06
C ARG A 120 -5.73 3.62 -0.16
N GLN A 121 -6.91 3.05 0.06
CA GLN A 121 -7.75 2.53 -1.01
C GLN A 121 -8.22 3.62 -1.97
N LYS A 122 -8.58 4.79 -1.45
CA LYS A 122 -8.94 5.96 -2.29
C LYS A 122 -7.75 6.42 -3.13
N GLY A 123 -6.57 6.50 -2.54
CA GLY A 123 -5.34 6.84 -3.25
C GLY A 123 -4.99 5.85 -4.36
N ILE A 124 -5.14 4.55 -4.12
CA ILE A 124 -4.96 3.50 -5.13
C ILE A 124 -5.97 3.69 -6.27
N GLN A 125 -7.24 3.93 -5.96
CA GLN A 125 -8.28 4.14 -6.97
C GLN A 125 -8.00 5.39 -7.80
N GLU A 126 -7.60 6.49 -7.19
CA GLU A 126 -7.24 7.73 -7.86
C GLU A 126 -6.02 7.53 -8.78
N CYS A 127 -4.95 6.95 -8.25
CA CYS A 127 -3.73 6.66 -8.99
C CYS A 127 -4.01 5.78 -10.22
N PHE A 128 -4.83 4.75 -10.04
CA PHE A 128 -5.23 3.86 -11.13
C PHE A 128 -6.13 4.53 -12.17
N SER A 129 -7.03 5.42 -11.74
CA SER A 129 -7.89 6.17 -12.67
C SER A 129 -7.06 7.08 -13.57
N LEU A 130 -6.09 7.81 -13.01
CA LEU A 130 -5.17 8.65 -13.77
C LEU A 130 -4.36 7.84 -14.79
N PHE A 131 -3.88 6.67 -14.38
CA PHE A 131 -3.19 5.75 -15.28
C PHE A 131 -4.09 5.32 -16.44
N LEU A 132 -5.35 4.94 -16.18
CA LEU A 132 -6.28 4.54 -17.24
C LEU A 132 -6.59 5.68 -18.22
N ASP A 133 -6.65 6.93 -17.74
CA ASP A 133 -6.83 8.12 -18.60
C ASP A 133 -5.65 8.32 -19.53
N GLU A 134 -4.41 8.18 -19.04
CA GLU A 134 -3.20 8.24 -19.87
C GLU A 134 -3.15 7.09 -20.87
N LEU A 135 -3.44 5.88 -20.42
CA LEU A 135 -3.46 4.70 -21.30
C LEU A 135 -4.42 4.90 -22.48
N GLN A 136 -5.62 5.45 -22.24
CA GLN A 136 -6.60 5.73 -23.30
C GLN A 136 -6.13 6.86 -24.24
N SER A 137 -5.29 7.77 -23.78
CA SER A 137 -4.68 8.80 -24.64
C SER A 137 -3.54 8.28 -25.50
N GLY A 138 -3.18 7.00 -25.36
CA GLY A 138 -2.07 6.36 -26.08
C GLY A 138 -0.69 6.73 -25.55
N VAL A 139 -0.61 7.35 -24.37
CA VAL A 139 0.64 7.75 -23.73
C VAL A 139 0.82 6.92 -22.45
N LEU A 140 1.89 6.15 -22.37
CA LEU A 140 2.33 5.50 -21.16
C LEU A 140 3.78 5.93 -20.87
N VAL A 141 3.97 6.68 -19.80
CA VAL A 141 5.29 7.15 -19.40
C VAL A 141 5.72 6.45 -18.11
N ILE A 142 6.77 5.65 -18.20
CA ILE A 142 7.40 5.00 -17.04
C ILE A 142 8.71 5.74 -16.78
N ARG A 143 8.85 6.30 -15.57
CA ARG A 143 10.00 7.10 -15.16
C ARG A 143 10.88 6.30 -14.21
N PRO A 144 12.22 6.32 -14.33
CA PRO A 144 13.08 5.67 -13.36
C PRO A 144 12.84 6.26 -11.97
N GLN A 145 12.98 5.43 -10.94
CA GLN A 145 13.01 5.92 -9.56
C GLN A 145 14.25 6.79 -9.35
N THR A 146 14.08 7.91 -8.65
CA THR A 146 15.17 8.85 -8.36
C THR A 146 15.13 9.24 -6.88
N GLY A 147 16.29 9.35 -6.26
CA GLY A 147 16.42 9.68 -4.83
C GLY A 147 17.15 8.60 -4.06
N GLU A 148 17.14 8.73 -2.75
CA GLU A 148 17.78 7.80 -1.82
C GLU A 148 16.86 6.61 -1.56
N GLU A 149 17.41 5.41 -1.74
CA GLU A 149 16.69 4.16 -1.50
C GLU A 149 16.75 3.78 -0.02
N CYS A 150 15.60 3.44 0.55
CA CYS A 150 15.54 2.85 1.88
C CYS A 150 14.44 1.78 1.97
N PHE A 151 14.62 0.85 2.91
CA PHE A 151 13.75 -0.30 3.09
C PHE A 151 13.03 -0.27 4.42
N SER A 152 11.82 -0.80 4.45
CA SER A 152 11.02 -1.03 5.63
C SER A 152 10.92 -2.53 5.95
N ASP A 153 11.08 -2.86 7.21
CA ASP A 153 11.09 -4.24 7.67
C ASP A 153 9.70 -4.89 7.71
N ARG A 154 9.70 -6.21 7.58
CA ARG A 154 8.46 -7.00 7.72
C ARG A 154 7.94 -6.95 9.15
N ARG A 155 6.63 -6.69 9.30
CA ARG A 155 5.96 -6.80 10.60
C ARG A 155 5.71 -8.26 10.99
N PHE A 156 5.95 -8.56 12.26
CA PHE A 156 5.58 -9.80 12.92
C PHE A 156 4.56 -9.52 14.04
N LYS A 157 3.97 -10.56 14.62
CA LYS A 157 3.00 -10.41 15.74
C LYS A 157 3.55 -9.60 16.91
N HIS A 158 4.86 -9.72 17.21
CA HIS A 158 5.52 -8.95 18.28
C HIS A 158 5.79 -7.48 17.90
N SER A 159 5.66 -7.10 16.63
CA SER A 159 5.85 -5.70 16.20
C SER A 159 4.77 -4.73 16.69
N SER A 160 3.77 -5.21 17.41
CA SER A 160 2.75 -4.38 18.07
C SER A 160 3.00 -4.22 19.57
N GLU A 161 4.15 -4.68 20.06
CA GLU A 161 4.58 -4.43 21.44
C GLU A 161 5.00 -2.98 21.62
N LEU A 162 4.47 -2.36 22.65
CA LEU A 162 4.72 -0.97 23.00
C LEU A 162 5.71 -0.88 24.16
N ASP A 163 6.59 0.08 24.13
CA ASP A 163 7.47 0.41 25.24
C ASP A 163 6.69 1.08 26.37
N ALA A 164 6.41 0.31 27.45
CA ALA A 164 5.63 0.76 28.59
C ALA A 164 6.28 1.93 29.38
N THR A 165 7.54 2.29 29.08
CA THR A 165 8.21 3.45 29.68
C THR A 165 7.91 4.78 28.99
N LYS A 166 7.34 4.73 27.78
CA LYS A 166 6.93 5.88 26.99
C LYS A 166 5.53 6.36 27.32
N THR A 167 5.26 7.62 27.07
CA THR A 167 3.92 8.19 27.18
C THR A 167 3.02 7.77 25.99
N LEU A 168 1.71 7.78 26.21
CA LEU A 168 0.74 7.52 25.11
C LEU A 168 0.89 8.50 23.94
N LYS A 169 1.33 9.72 24.18
CA LYS A 169 1.59 10.72 23.13
C LYS A 169 2.76 10.31 22.23
N GLU A 170 3.81 9.76 22.81
CA GLU A 170 4.98 9.26 22.07
C GLU A 170 4.63 7.96 21.30
N LEU A 171 3.80 7.11 21.90
CA LEU A 171 3.38 5.84 21.31
C LEU A 171 2.24 5.97 20.29
N TRP A 172 1.64 7.15 20.14
CA TRP A 172 0.41 7.29 19.37
C TRP A 172 0.54 6.81 17.92
N ASP A 173 1.65 7.08 17.24
CA ASP A 173 1.86 6.64 15.86
C ASP A 173 2.02 5.11 15.76
N GLU A 174 2.61 4.47 16.77
CA GLU A 174 2.70 3.01 16.88
C GLU A 174 1.34 2.37 17.18
N ILE A 175 0.54 3.01 18.04
CA ILE A 175 -0.80 2.55 18.42
C ILE A 175 -1.78 2.67 17.25
N ARG A 176 -1.87 3.86 16.64
CA ARG A 176 -2.89 4.16 15.64
C ARG A 176 -2.74 3.41 14.31
N VAL A 177 -1.55 2.86 14.03
CA VAL A 177 -1.28 2.05 12.84
C VAL A 177 -1.65 0.58 13.03
N CYS A 178 -1.97 0.16 14.24
CA CYS A 178 -2.30 -1.23 14.54
C CYS A 178 -3.72 -1.59 14.07
N ASP A 179 -3.83 -2.73 13.41
CA ASP A 179 -5.09 -3.42 13.18
C ASP A 179 -5.53 -4.06 14.50
N LEU A 180 -6.59 -3.52 15.11
CA LEU A 180 -7.05 -3.96 16.44
C LEU A 180 -7.57 -5.40 16.46
N GLU A 181 -7.96 -5.97 15.33
CA GLU A 181 -8.43 -7.34 15.23
C GLU A 181 -7.26 -8.34 15.01
N ARG A 182 -6.34 -8.02 14.11
CA ARG A 182 -5.26 -8.94 13.71
C ARG A 182 -3.97 -8.76 14.48
N TYR A 183 -3.61 -7.50 14.80
CA TYR A 183 -2.34 -7.10 15.40
C TYR A 183 -2.57 -5.96 16.40
N PRO A 184 -3.39 -6.16 17.46
CA PRO A 184 -3.66 -5.11 18.43
C PRO A 184 -2.38 -4.65 19.13
N PRO A 185 -2.26 -3.36 19.48
CA PRO A 185 -1.14 -2.88 20.27
C PRO A 185 -1.21 -3.45 21.69
N TYR A 186 -0.06 -3.78 22.25
CA TYR A 186 0.03 -4.34 23.60
C TYR A 186 1.35 -3.93 24.26
N PHE A 187 1.39 -4.05 25.58
CA PHE A 187 2.63 -3.97 26.36
C PHE A 187 2.68 -5.09 27.40
N VAL A 188 3.85 -5.30 27.95
CA VAL A 188 4.09 -6.34 28.96
C VAL A 188 4.43 -5.69 30.29
N LEU A 189 3.77 -6.16 31.37
CA LEU A 189 4.08 -5.82 32.75
C LEU A 189 4.40 -7.13 33.47
N ASP A 190 5.64 -7.30 33.88
CA ASP A 190 6.17 -8.54 34.45
C ASP A 190 5.86 -9.75 33.56
N ASP A 191 4.89 -10.57 33.93
CA ASP A 191 4.44 -11.76 33.19
C ASP A 191 3.06 -11.57 32.53
N ILE A 192 2.51 -10.34 32.55
CA ILE A 192 1.16 -10.03 32.07
C ILE A 192 1.25 -9.27 30.75
N LYS A 193 0.58 -9.80 29.73
CA LYS A 193 0.37 -9.08 28.47
C LYS A 193 -0.93 -8.26 28.52
N VAL A 194 -0.82 -6.95 28.43
CA VAL A 194 -1.96 -6.02 28.39
C VAL A 194 -2.22 -5.60 26.95
N VAL A 195 -3.36 -5.99 26.39
CA VAL A 195 -3.78 -5.65 25.02
C VAL A 195 -4.64 -4.40 25.06
N LEU A 196 -4.28 -3.40 24.24
CA LEU A 196 -5.01 -2.14 24.16
C LEU A 196 -6.12 -2.21 23.11
N ASN A 197 -7.28 -1.68 23.48
CA ASN A 197 -8.35 -1.36 22.56
C ASN A 197 -8.75 0.10 22.77
N TYR A 198 -8.99 0.84 21.69
CA TYR A 198 -9.26 2.26 21.76
C TYR A 198 -10.30 2.72 20.71
N LYS A 199 -10.90 3.86 20.97
CA LYS A 199 -11.78 4.56 20.04
C LYS A 199 -11.28 6.00 19.86
N VAL A 200 -11.22 6.46 18.62
CA VAL A 200 -10.89 7.85 18.29
C VAL A 200 -12.19 8.64 18.15
N ILE A 201 -12.32 9.70 18.94
CA ILE A 201 -13.48 10.62 18.93
C ILE A 201 -12.92 12.03 18.74
N LYS A 202 -13.48 12.81 17.82
CA LYS A 202 -13.11 14.22 17.67
C LYS A 202 -13.67 15.03 18.83
N LEU A 203 -12.85 15.96 19.35
CA LEU A 203 -13.35 16.93 20.31
C LEU A 203 -14.41 17.79 19.62
N GLY A 204 -15.61 17.80 20.15
CA GLY A 204 -16.80 18.46 19.56
C GLY A 204 -17.87 17.49 19.06
N ASP A 205 -17.59 16.20 18.96
CA ASP A 205 -18.56 15.14 18.63
C ASP A 205 -19.09 14.44 19.92
N ILE A 206 -18.82 15.00 21.11
CA ILE A 206 -19.22 14.51 22.43
C ILE A 206 -20.40 15.32 22.95
#